data_0ca65eda7de0eea1039f7e3ac3ed057f
#
_entry.id   0ca65eda7de0eea1039f7e3ac3ed057f
#
_cell.length_a   1.000
_cell.length_b   1.000
_cell.length_c   1.000
_cell.angle_alpha   90.00
_cell.angle_beta   90.00
_cell.angle_gamma   90.00
#
_symmetry.space_group_name_H-M   'P 1'
#
loop_
_entity.id
_entity.type
_entity.pdbx_description
1 polymer ?
#
loop_
_entity_poly.entity_id
_entity_poly.type
_entity_poly.pdbx_seq_one_letter_code
_entity_poly.pdbx_strand_id
1 'polypeptide(L)'
;MNLIFDLDDTLYDMMQPFVRACHTIWEAPLPFDPWALFIRSRRISDQLYPLIAQGKMSVDEVGTARILQAAQKLGEDIGEQAARRFQQHYRRFQYEAQLSDEMRALLNELSRSPLTIGILTNGPADHQRRKIEGLGLTRWFAEDHIFISGVIGMQKPDPRAFLHVQQALGLDPAKTWYIGESPSCDVKGALDAGWHMLFFNRRAHRITMHPDITISDEHTLIDWIRKAAVLR
;
A
#
# COMPACT_ATOMS: atom_id res chain seq x y z
N MET A 1 -5.38 8.23 21.07
CA MET A 1 -5.41 8.17 19.60
C MET A 1 -4.65 6.92 19.18
N ASN A 2 -5.13 6.22 18.17
CA ASN A 2 -4.48 5.05 17.61
C ASN A 2 -4.26 5.29 16.12
N LEU A 3 -3.17 4.79 15.54
CA LEU A 3 -2.82 4.97 14.14
C LEU A 3 -2.59 3.60 13.48
N ILE A 4 -3.45 3.24 12.55
CA ILE A 4 -3.31 2.01 11.77
C ILE A 4 -3.02 2.40 10.32
N PHE A 5 -1.92 1.88 9.80
CA PHE A 5 -1.41 2.22 8.47
C PHE A 5 -1.69 1.10 7.46
N ASP A 6 -2.03 1.48 6.25
CA ASP A 6 -1.75 0.63 5.11
C ASP A 6 -0.24 0.58 4.83
N LEU A 7 0.20 -0.36 4.02
CA LEU A 7 1.62 -0.55 3.68
C LEU A 7 1.97 0.09 2.32
N ASP A 8 1.36 -0.42 1.27
CA ASP A 8 1.70 -0.11 -0.12
C ASP A 8 1.24 1.29 -0.53
N ASP A 9 2.13 2.12 -1.09
CA ASP A 9 1.87 3.53 -1.42
C ASP A 9 1.45 4.43 -0.22
N THR A 10 1.53 3.90 1.00
CA THR A 10 1.26 4.62 2.23
C THR A 10 2.53 4.83 3.04
N LEU A 11 3.14 3.76 3.56
CA LEU A 11 4.40 3.85 4.32
C LEU A 11 5.61 4.03 3.40
N TYR A 12 5.57 3.55 2.17
CA TYR A 12 6.62 3.73 1.17
C TYR A 12 6.02 3.99 -0.21
N ASP A 13 6.80 4.58 -1.10
CA ASP A 13 6.39 4.89 -2.47
C ASP A 13 6.62 3.70 -3.41
N MET A 14 5.55 3.05 -3.85
CA MET A 14 5.60 1.93 -4.80
C MET A 14 6.15 2.32 -6.19
N MET A 15 6.19 3.61 -6.51
CA MET A 15 6.75 4.10 -7.77
C MET A 15 8.27 3.89 -7.83
N GLN A 16 8.98 3.97 -6.71
CA GLN A 16 10.44 3.77 -6.67
C GLN A 16 10.86 2.39 -7.20
N PRO A 17 10.41 1.26 -6.63
CA PRO A 17 10.73 -0.06 -7.14
C PRO A 17 10.20 -0.30 -8.56
N PHE A 18 9.09 0.34 -8.94
CA PHE A 18 8.51 0.22 -10.27
C PHE A 18 9.42 0.86 -11.34
N VAL A 19 9.84 2.09 -11.14
CA VAL A 19 10.76 2.81 -12.06
C VAL A 19 12.09 2.08 -12.16
N ARG A 20 12.63 1.61 -11.02
CA ARG A 20 13.84 0.79 -11.01
C ARG A 20 13.69 -0.47 -11.88
N ALA A 21 12.53 -1.13 -11.84
CA ALA A 21 12.26 -2.28 -12.68
C ALA A 21 12.14 -1.89 -14.17
N CYS A 22 11.53 -0.76 -14.50
CA CYS A 22 11.50 -0.27 -15.88
C CYS A 22 12.92 -0.10 -16.44
N HIS A 23 13.78 0.62 -15.75
CA HIS A 23 15.17 0.84 -16.20
C HIS A 23 16.06 -0.42 -16.19
N THR A 24 15.63 -1.49 -15.53
CA THR A 24 16.33 -2.78 -15.58
C THR A 24 15.98 -3.58 -16.84
N ILE A 25 14.78 -3.39 -17.36
CA ILE A 25 14.25 -4.18 -18.50
C ILE A 25 14.40 -3.45 -19.82
N TRP A 26 14.18 -2.14 -19.84
CA TRP A 26 14.21 -1.32 -21.05
C TRP A 26 15.35 -0.30 -21.00
N GLU A 27 16.04 -0.15 -22.11
CA GLU A 27 17.06 0.87 -22.28
C GLU A 27 16.43 2.26 -22.35
N ALA A 28 17.20 3.28 -22.00
CA ALA A 28 16.80 4.67 -22.17
C ALA A 28 16.98 5.15 -23.63
N PRO A 29 16.03 5.95 -24.17
CA PRO A 29 14.80 6.38 -23.52
C PRO A 29 13.78 5.25 -23.39
N LEU A 30 13.01 5.23 -22.29
CA LEU A 30 11.96 4.24 -22.10
C LEU A 30 10.89 4.40 -23.20
N PRO A 31 10.28 3.30 -23.70
CA PRO A 31 9.26 3.36 -24.75
C PRO A 31 7.93 3.97 -24.27
N PHE A 32 7.79 4.21 -22.98
CA PHE A 32 6.58 4.75 -22.33
C PHE A 32 6.96 5.68 -21.16
N ASP A 33 6.01 6.50 -20.74
CA ASP A 33 6.09 7.20 -19.47
C ASP A 33 5.86 6.20 -18.30
N PRO A 34 6.84 6.01 -17.39
CA PRO A 34 6.72 5.08 -16.27
C PRO A 34 5.55 5.40 -15.33
N TRP A 35 5.22 6.67 -15.16
CA TRP A 35 4.06 7.10 -14.36
C TRP A 35 2.75 6.63 -15.00
N ALA A 36 2.58 6.87 -16.30
CA ALA A 36 1.39 6.44 -17.02
C ALA A 36 1.24 4.91 -17.00
N LEU A 37 2.35 4.16 -17.16
CA LEU A 37 2.36 2.71 -17.07
C LEU A 37 1.99 2.24 -15.66
N PHE A 38 2.57 2.84 -14.62
CA PHE A 38 2.29 2.52 -13.23
C PHE A 38 0.79 2.68 -12.90
N ILE A 39 0.23 3.87 -13.14
CA ILE A 39 -1.18 4.16 -12.84
C ILE A 39 -2.13 3.22 -13.58
N ARG A 40 -1.85 2.91 -14.86
CA ARG A 40 -2.66 1.95 -15.62
C ARG A 40 -2.53 0.54 -15.06
N SER A 41 -1.30 0.12 -14.74
CA SER A 41 -1.05 -1.22 -14.19
C SER A 41 -1.73 -1.43 -12.84
N ARG A 42 -1.80 -0.40 -11.99
CA ARG A 42 -2.53 -0.45 -10.72
C ARG A 42 -4.03 -0.67 -10.94
N ARG A 43 -4.65 0.13 -11.82
CA ARG A 43 -6.08 -0.02 -12.17
C ARG A 43 -6.41 -1.41 -12.72
N ILE A 44 -5.52 -1.96 -13.56
CA ILE A 44 -5.70 -3.32 -14.10
C ILE A 44 -5.50 -4.36 -12.99
N SER A 45 -4.54 -4.14 -12.10
CA SER A 45 -4.33 -5.01 -10.92
C SER A 45 -5.59 -5.12 -10.07
N ASP A 46 -6.27 -4.01 -9.80
CA ASP A 46 -7.52 -4.00 -9.02
C ASP A 46 -8.63 -4.81 -9.70
N GLN A 47 -8.70 -4.77 -11.04
CA GLN A 47 -9.65 -5.54 -11.83
C GLN A 47 -9.35 -7.05 -11.85
N LEU A 48 -8.07 -7.42 -11.87
CA LEU A 48 -7.62 -8.80 -11.94
C LEU A 48 -7.48 -9.48 -10.56
N TYR A 49 -7.32 -8.70 -9.49
CA TYR A 49 -7.08 -9.21 -8.14
C TYR A 49 -8.13 -10.23 -7.66
N PRO A 50 -9.44 -10.07 -7.92
CA PRO A 50 -10.44 -11.07 -7.56
C PRO A 50 -10.19 -12.45 -8.16
N LEU A 51 -9.48 -12.54 -9.30
CA LEU A 51 -9.16 -13.83 -9.93
C LEU A 51 -8.12 -14.63 -9.13
N ILE A 52 -7.27 -13.96 -8.36
CA ILE A 52 -6.33 -14.61 -7.43
C ILE A 52 -7.13 -15.29 -6.31
N ALA A 53 -8.06 -14.55 -5.70
CA ALA A 53 -8.90 -15.08 -4.62
C ALA A 53 -9.77 -16.26 -5.08
N GLN A 54 -10.15 -16.29 -6.37
CA GLN A 54 -10.92 -17.38 -6.99
C GLN A 54 -10.04 -18.57 -7.44
N GLY A 55 -8.71 -18.49 -7.28
CA GLY A 55 -7.77 -19.51 -7.76
C GLY A 55 -7.66 -19.62 -9.29
N LYS A 56 -8.17 -18.62 -10.03
CA LYS A 56 -8.17 -18.62 -11.51
C LYS A 56 -6.87 -18.08 -12.11
N MET A 57 -6.14 -17.28 -11.37
CA MET A 57 -4.83 -16.75 -11.75
C MET A 57 -3.90 -16.72 -10.54
N SER A 58 -2.65 -17.00 -10.77
CA SER A 58 -1.58 -16.79 -9.79
C SER A 58 -1.22 -15.30 -9.68
N VAL A 59 -0.55 -14.94 -8.60
CA VAL A 59 -0.03 -13.57 -8.40
C VAL A 59 0.92 -13.15 -9.53
N ASP A 60 1.70 -14.10 -10.06
CA ASP A 60 2.64 -13.84 -11.16
C ASP A 60 1.94 -13.64 -12.50
N GLU A 61 0.90 -14.41 -12.77
CA GLU A 61 0.09 -14.24 -13.98
C GLU A 61 -0.63 -12.89 -13.96
N VAL A 62 -1.24 -12.49 -12.84
CA VAL A 62 -1.83 -11.17 -12.68
C VAL A 62 -0.77 -10.08 -12.83
N GLY A 63 0.39 -10.26 -12.21
CA GLY A 63 1.51 -9.32 -12.31
C GLY A 63 1.98 -9.11 -13.75
N THR A 64 2.10 -10.19 -14.52
CA THR A 64 2.48 -10.14 -15.95
C THR A 64 1.37 -9.52 -16.80
N ALA A 65 0.13 -9.99 -16.63
CA ALA A 65 -1.01 -9.53 -17.41
C ALA A 65 -1.27 -8.02 -17.25
N ARG A 66 -1.16 -7.49 -16.01
CA ARG A 66 -1.38 -6.06 -15.76
C ARG A 66 -0.39 -5.16 -16.48
N ILE A 67 0.88 -5.59 -16.61
CA ILE A 67 1.92 -4.81 -17.30
C ILE A 67 1.70 -4.87 -18.81
N LEU A 68 1.43 -6.05 -19.37
CA LEU A 68 1.10 -6.21 -20.79
C LEU A 68 -0.10 -5.33 -21.18
N GLN A 69 -1.21 -5.44 -20.46
CA GLN A 69 -2.41 -4.67 -20.76
C GLN A 69 -2.20 -3.15 -20.55
N ALA A 70 -1.39 -2.77 -19.56
CA ALA A 70 -1.09 -1.36 -19.32
C ALA A 70 -0.26 -0.77 -20.47
N ALA A 71 0.76 -1.49 -20.96
CA ALA A 71 1.57 -1.07 -22.09
C ALA A 71 0.74 -0.99 -23.38
N GLN A 72 -0.08 -1.98 -23.67
CA GLN A 72 -1.00 -1.97 -24.82
C GLN A 72 -1.93 -0.75 -24.81
N LYS A 73 -2.45 -0.36 -23.63
CA LYS A 73 -3.27 0.86 -23.48
C LYS A 73 -2.47 2.15 -23.66
N LEU A 74 -1.15 2.10 -23.67
CA LEU A 74 -0.25 3.22 -24.02
C LEU A 74 0.18 3.16 -25.51
N GLY A 75 -0.25 2.14 -26.26
CA GLY A 75 0.14 1.94 -27.65
C GLY A 75 1.44 1.15 -27.82
N GLU A 76 1.96 0.55 -26.75
CA GLU A 76 3.24 -0.16 -26.74
C GLU A 76 3.06 -1.67 -26.68
N ASP A 77 3.80 -2.38 -27.52
CA ASP A 77 3.94 -3.85 -27.45
C ASP A 77 5.29 -4.21 -26.84
N ILE A 78 5.28 -4.54 -25.56
CA ILE A 78 6.50 -4.90 -24.81
C ILE A 78 6.83 -6.39 -24.83
N GLY A 79 5.95 -7.22 -25.37
CA GLY A 79 6.08 -8.67 -25.37
C GLY A 79 5.95 -9.33 -24.01
N GLU A 80 5.44 -10.56 -23.98
CA GLU A 80 5.17 -11.28 -22.73
C GLU A 80 6.45 -11.58 -21.92
N GLN A 81 7.55 -11.91 -22.59
CA GLN A 81 8.81 -12.20 -21.92
C GLN A 81 9.36 -11.01 -21.15
N ALA A 82 9.31 -9.80 -21.71
CA ALA A 82 9.73 -8.59 -21.04
C ALA A 82 8.81 -8.26 -19.85
N ALA A 83 7.50 -8.43 -19.99
CA ALA A 83 6.54 -8.24 -18.91
C ALA A 83 6.78 -9.22 -17.75
N ARG A 84 7.09 -10.50 -18.02
CA ARG A 84 7.45 -11.49 -16.99
C ARG A 84 8.75 -11.09 -16.27
N ARG A 85 9.79 -10.71 -16.99
CA ARG A 85 11.05 -10.24 -16.42
C ARG A 85 10.83 -8.98 -15.58
N PHE A 86 10.05 -8.02 -16.08
CA PHE A 86 9.67 -6.83 -15.33
C PHE A 86 9.02 -7.20 -14.00
N GLN A 87 8.01 -8.09 -14.01
CA GLN A 87 7.30 -8.49 -12.78
C GLN A 87 8.23 -9.15 -11.76
N GLN A 88 9.20 -9.96 -12.20
CA GLN A 88 10.20 -10.58 -11.33
C GLN A 88 11.10 -9.52 -10.67
N HIS A 89 11.62 -8.56 -11.45
CA HIS A 89 12.45 -7.47 -10.94
C HIS A 89 11.65 -6.53 -10.03
N TYR A 90 10.44 -6.16 -10.43
CA TYR A 90 9.59 -5.31 -9.63
C TYR A 90 9.28 -5.93 -8.26
N ARG A 91 8.93 -7.22 -8.21
CA ARG A 91 8.73 -7.95 -6.96
C ARG A 91 9.99 -7.95 -6.09
N ARG A 92 11.15 -8.22 -6.68
CA ARG A 92 12.42 -8.19 -5.96
C ARG A 92 12.69 -6.80 -5.39
N PHE A 93 12.50 -5.74 -6.18
CA PHE A 93 12.76 -4.38 -5.74
C PHE A 93 11.75 -3.87 -4.70
N GLN A 94 10.54 -4.41 -4.65
CA GLN A 94 9.61 -4.15 -3.55
C GLN A 94 10.15 -4.68 -2.20
N TYR A 95 10.92 -5.77 -2.20
CA TYR A 95 11.57 -6.29 -0.99
C TYR A 95 12.84 -5.51 -0.60
N GLU A 96 13.38 -4.75 -1.53
CA GLU A 96 14.55 -3.87 -1.36
C GLU A 96 14.14 -2.39 -1.22
N ALA A 97 12.84 -2.10 -1.14
CA ALA A 97 12.34 -0.74 -1.00
C ALA A 97 12.77 -0.13 0.34
N GLN A 98 12.81 1.20 0.36
CA GLN A 98 13.22 1.93 1.55
C GLN A 98 12.16 2.97 1.92
N LEU A 99 12.02 3.20 3.22
CA LEU A 99 11.29 4.35 3.73
C LEU A 99 12.05 5.63 3.40
N SER A 100 11.32 6.73 3.22
CA SER A 100 11.94 8.05 3.25
C SER A 100 12.56 8.33 4.63
N ASP A 101 13.52 9.22 4.69
CA ASP A 101 14.13 9.61 5.96
C ASP A 101 13.11 10.30 6.88
N GLU A 102 12.16 11.05 6.30
CA GLU A 102 11.06 11.70 7.03
C GLU A 102 10.09 10.68 7.64
N MET A 103 9.68 9.66 6.87
CA MET A 103 8.82 8.57 7.38
C MET A 103 9.55 7.76 8.46
N ARG A 104 10.82 7.49 8.28
CA ARG A 104 11.66 6.81 9.28
C ARG A 104 11.75 7.61 10.57
N ALA A 105 11.94 8.93 10.48
CA ALA A 105 11.95 9.81 11.64
C ALA A 105 10.61 9.79 12.36
N LEU A 106 9.49 9.90 11.63
CA LEU A 106 8.15 9.81 12.19
C LEU A 106 7.92 8.49 12.94
N LEU A 107 8.28 7.35 12.34
CA LEU A 107 8.11 6.04 12.99
C LEU A 107 8.97 5.91 14.27
N ASN A 108 10.17 6.51 14.29
CA ASN A 108 10.98 6.60 15.52
C ASN A 108 10.30 7.44 16.61
N GLU A 109 9.61 8.52 16.26
CA GLU A 109 8.85 9.35 17.20
C GLU A 109 7.62 8.58 17.72
N LEU A 110 6.86 7.96 16.81
CA LEU A 110 5.66 7.20 17.14
C LEU A 110 5.95 6.01 18.07
N SER A 111 7.03 5.27 17.80
CA SER A 111 7.40 4.11 18.64
C SER A 111 7.80 4.44 20.07
N ARG A 112 8.12 5.71 20.34
CA ARG A 112 8.44 6.22 21.70
C ARG A 112 7.24 6.89 22.37
N SER A 113 6.15 7.05 21.65
CA SER A 113 4.92 7.66 22.15
C SER A 113 4.02 6.62 22.83
N PRO A 114 3.03 7.02 23.63
CA PRO A 114 2.05 6.10 24.22
C PRO A 114 0.95 5.67 23.23
N LEU A 115 1.10 5.98 21.96
CA LEU A 115 0.10 5.68 20.95
C LEU A 115 0.19 4.20 20.51
N THR A 116 -0.95 3.60 20.25
CA THR A 116 -0.99 2.32 19.56
C THR A 116 -0.80 2.56 18.07
N ILE A 117 0.22 1.93 17.49
CA ILE A 117 0.46 1.92 16.05
C ILE A 117 0.35 0.49 15.50
N GLY A 118 -0.18 0.32 14.30
CA GLY A 118 -0.31 -0.99 13.66
C GLY A 118 -0.34 -0.89 12.15
N ILE A 119 -0.27 -2.05 11.49
CA ILE A 119 -0.37 -2.19 10.04
C ILE A 119 -1.56 -3.11 9.72
N LEU A 120 -2.42 -2.69 8.78
CA LEU A 120 -3.42 -3.56 8.15
C LEU A 120 -3.27 -3.46 6.63
N THR A 121 -2.76 -4.53 6.01
CA THR A 121 -2.44 -4.55 4.58
C THR A 121 -3.08 -5.72 3.85
N ASN A 122 -3.52 -5.49 2.60
CA ASN A 122 -4.03 -6.54 1.73
C ASN A 122 -2.88 -7.21 0.95
N GLY A 123 -2.90 -8.52 0.87
CA GLY A 123 -2.02 -9.29 0.00
C GLY A 123 -1.69 -10.69 0.54
N PRO A 124 -0.99 -11.51 -0.27
CA PRO A 124 -0.49 -12.81 0.17
C PRO A 124 0.46 -12.69 1.35
N ALA A 125 0.35 -13.62 2.31
CA ALA A 125 1.08 -13.61 3.56
C ALA A 125 2.60 -13.40 3.36
N ASP A 126 3.24 -14.28 2.60
CA ASP A 126 4.70 -14.24 2.39
C ASP A 126 5.15 -12.97 1.65
N HIS A 127 4.35 -12.50 0.70
CA HIS A 127 4.70 -11.30 -0.07
C HIS A 127 4.70 -10.05 0.80
N GLN A 128 3.65 -9.84 1.61
CA GLN A 128 3.58 -8.68 2.50
C GLN A 128 4.61 -8.79 3.63
N ARG A 129 4.83 -10.01 4.18
CA ARG A 129 5.84 -10.25 5.21
C ARG A 129 7.23 -9.83 4.72
N ARG A 130 7.65 -10.27 3.54
CA ARG A 130 8.96 -9.92 2.97
C ARG A 130 9.12 -8.42 2.70
N LYS A 131 8.05 -7.70 2.34
CA LYS A 131 8.10 -6.22 2.23
C LYS A 131 8.30 -5.57 3.60
N ILE A 132 7.54 -6.01 4.60
CA ILE A 132 7.63 -5.51 5.98
C ILE A 132 9.05 -5.69 6.53
N GLU A 133 9.64 -6.87 6.33
CA GLU A 133 11.01 -7.19 6.71
C GLU A 133 12.03 -6.34 5.94
N GLY A 134 11.89 -6.25 4.61
CA GLY A 134 12.78 -5.46 3.76
C GLY A 134 12.78 -3.98 4.10
N LEU A 135 11.62 -3.41 4.45
CA LEU A 135 11.48 -2.04 4.93
C LEU A 135 11.94 -1.85 6.38
N GLY A 136 12.25 -2.95 7.10
CA GLY A 136 12.66 -2.93 8.50
C GLY A 136 11.57 -2.50 9.47
N LEU A 137 10.28 -2.65 9.11
CA LEU A 137 9.15 -2.15 9.88
C LEU A 137 8.96 -2.84 11.23
N THR A 138 9.47 -4.04 11.41
CA THR A 138 9.48 -4.78 12.69
C THR A 138 10.25 -4.08 13.81
N ARG A 139 11.00 -3.00 13.48
CA ARG A 139 11.66 -2.14 14.49
C ARG A 139 10.66 -1.25 15.23
N TRP A 140 9.54 -0.93 14.61
CA TRP A 140 8.55 0.03 15.12
C TRP A 140 7.20 -0.60 15.42
N PHE A 141 6.84 -1.63 14.67
CA PHE A 141 5.58 -2.34 14.83
C PHE A 141 5.83 -3.69 15.48
N ALA A 142 5.18 -3.95 16.63
CA ALA A 142 5.19 -5.26 17.26
C ALA A 142 4.54 -6.30 16.32
N GLU A 143 4.94 -7.55 16.42
CA GLU A 143 4.48 -8.61 15.51
C GLU A 143 2.95 -8.80 15.56
N ASP A 144 2.36 -8.69 16.74
CA ASP A 144 0.92 -8.75 17.00
C ASP A 144 0.17 -7.47 16.60
N HIS A 145 0.89 -6.44 16.14
CA HIS A 145 0.31 -5.21 15.57
C HIS A 145 0.37 -5.20 14.02
N ILE A 146 0.79 -6.31 13.39
CA ILE A 146 0.92 -6.44 11.94
C ILE A 146 -0.14 -7.42 11.42
N PHE A 147 -1.12 -6.90 10.69
CA PHE A 147 -2.24 -7.66 10.14
C PHE A 147 -2.15 -7.71 8.63
N ILE A 148 -1.97 -8.93 8.10
CA ILE A 148 -1.91 -9.20 6.66
C ILE A 148 -3.15 -9.98 6.28
N SER A 149 -3.90 -9.55 5.27
CA SER A 149 -5.15 -10.17 4.87
C SER A 149 -5.01 -11.67 4.54
N GLY A 150 -3.87 -12.07 3.95
CA GLY A 150 -3.57 -13.46 3.66
C GLY A 150 -3.28 -14.32 4.89
N VAL A 151 -3.04 -13.70 6.07
CA VAL A 151 -2.89 -14.38 7.37
C VAL A 151 -4.23 -14.44 8.10
N ILE A 152 -4.91 -13.28 8.20
CA ILE A 152 -6.15 -13.18 9.00
C ILE A 152 -7.40 -13.71 8.29
N GLY A 153 -7.29 -14.01 6.96
CA GLY A 153 -8.40 -14.52 6.16
C GLY A 153 -9.48 -13.48 5.82
N MET A 154 -9.25 -12.22 6.11
CA MET A 154 -10.17 -11.10 5.84
C MET A 154 -9.40 -9.97 5.15
N GLN A 155 -10.01 -9.33 4.16
CA GLN A 155 -9.34 -8.27 3.39
C GLN A 155 -10.16 -6.99 3.35
N LYS A 156 -9.51 -5.85 3.33
CA LYS A 156 -10.14 -4.57 3.04
C LYS A 156 -10.81 -4.60 1.67
N PRO A 157 -11.99 -4.03 1.45
CA PRO A 157 -12.75 -3.14 2.35
C PRO A 157 -13.70 -3.85 3.33
N ASP A 158 -13.66 -5.18 3.47
CA ASP A 158 -14.54 -5.87 4.41
C ASP A 158 -14.35 -5.29 5.83
N PRO A 159 -15.40 -4.72 6.46
CA PRO A 159 -15.28 -4.15 7.79
C PRO A 159 -14.82 -5.17 8.84
N ARG A 160 -14.99 -6.46 8.61
CA ARG A 160 -14.49 -7.51 9.51
C ARG A 160 -12.98 -7.49 9.66
N ALA A 161 -12.23 -7.07 8.62
CA ALA A 161 -10.78 -6.91 8.71
C ALA A 161 -10.39 -5.80 9.72
N PHE A 162 -11.10 -4.68 9.69
CA PHE A 162 -10.91 -3.57 10.63
C PHE A 162 -11.35 -3.94 12.05
N LEU A 163 -12.51 -4.59 12.19
CA LEU A 163 -13.03 -5.06 13.48
C LEU A 163 -12.10 -6.11 14.12
N HIS A 164 -11.47 -6.96 13.31
CA HIS A 164 -10.46 -7.90 13.81
C HIS A 164 -9.26 -7.17 14.45
N VAL A 165 -8.73 -6.16 13.76
CA VAL A 165 -7.64 -5.31 14.30
C VAL A 165 -8.10 -4.58 15.56
N GLN A 166 -9.32 -4.04 15.54
CA GLN A 166 -9.91 -3.35 16.69
C GLN A 166 -9.97 -4.24 17.93
N GLN A 167 -10.44 -5.47 17.77
CA GLN A 167 -10.53 -6.43 18.87
C GLN A 167 -9.16 -6.90 19.34
N ALA A 168 -8.25 -7.21 18.41
CA ALA A 168 -6.92 -7.69 18.73
C ALA A 168 -6.09 -6.66 19.55
N LEU A 169 -6.24 -5.38 19.23
CA LEU A 169 -5.49 -4.29 19.88
C LEU A 169 -6.29 -3.50 20.93
N GLY A 170 -7.56 -3.87 21.18
CA GLY A 170 -8.41 -3.18 22.14
C GLY A 170 -8.68 -1.71 21.79
N LEU A 171 -8.86 -1.40 20.48
CA LEU A 171 -8.97 -0.03 19.99
C LEU A 171 -10.36 0.55 20.24
N ASP A 172 -10.41 1.83 20.60
CA ASP A 172 -11.61 2.65 20.59
C ASP A 172 -11.79 3.24 19.17
N PRO A 173 -12.84 2.86 18.39
CA PRO A 173 -13.03 3.34 17.03
C PRO A 173 -13.08 4.86 16.93
N ALA A 174 -13.67 5.55 17.93
CA ALA A 174 -13.75 7.01 17.98
C ALA A 174 -12.39 7.70 18.19
N LYS A 175 -11.34 6.93 18.46
CA LYS A 175 -9.96 7.42 18.65
C LYS A 175 -8.99 6.78 17.67
N THR A 176 -9.48 6.01 16.72
CA THR A 176 -8.66 5.24 15.77
C THR A 176 -8.70 5.88 14.39
N TRP A 177 -7.53 6.16 13.87
CA TRP A 177 -7.31 6.67 12.51
C TRP A 177 -6.72 5.58 11.65
N TYR A 178 -7.35 5.34 10.51
CA TYR A 178 -6.76 4.58 9.44
C TYR A 178 -6.09 5.52 8.44
N ILE A 179 -4.86 5.21 8.04
CA ILE A 179 -4.08 5.99 7.09
C ILE A 179 -3.81 5.09 5.89
N GLY A 180 -4.33 5.44 4.74
CA GLY A 180 -4.22 4.60 3.54
C GLY A 180 -4.49 5.35 2.24
N GLU A 181 -4.18 4.72 1.10
CA GLU A 181 -4.18 5.33 -0.23
C GLU A 181 -5.31 4.87 -1.15
N SER A 182 -5.99 3.75 -0.82
CA SER A 182 -6.96 3.14 -1.72
C SER A 182 -8.39 3.62 -1.44
N PRO A 183 -9.06 4.31 -2.41
CA PRO A 183 -10.46 4.70 -2.23
C PRO A 183 -11.37 3.49 -1.95
N SER A 184 -11.21 2.42 -2.72
CA SER A 184 -12.11 1.26 -2.68
C SER A 184 -11.83 0.30 -1.52
N CYS A 185 -10.61 0.27 -1.01
CA CYS A 185 -10.22 -0.63 0.09
C CYS A 185 -10.12 0.12 1.42
N ASP A 186 -9.35 1.22 1.47
CA ASP A 186 -9.02 1.90 2.71
C ASP A 186 -10.12 2.86 3.15
N VAL A 187 -10.48 3.81 2.26
CA VAL A 187 -11.50 4.81 2.58
C VAL A 187 -12.82 4.13 2.90
N LYS A 188 -13.28 3.27 1.98
CA LYS A 188 -14.53 2.54 2.19
C LYS A 188 -14.51 1.69 3.46
N GLY A 189 -13.46 0.88 3.65
CA GLY A 189 -13.40 -0.07 4.76
C GLY A 189 -13.31 0.60 6.12
N ALA A 190 -12.49 1.66 6.26
CA ALA A 190 -12.34 2.40 7.51
C ALA A 190 -13.65 3.11 7.92
N LEU A 191 -14.31 3.78 6.96
CA LEU A 191 -15.58 4.45 7.22
C LEU A 191 -16.69 3.45 7.57
N ASP A 192 -16.79 2.32 6.87
CA ASP A 192 -17.76 1.27 7.17
C ASP A 192 -17.51 0.62 8.54
N ALA A 193 -16.27 0.61 9.02
CA ALA A 193 -15.91 0.14 10.36
C ALA A 193 -16.10 1.20 11.46
N GLY A 194 -16.48 2.42 11.12
CA GLY A 194 -16.67 3.52 12.06
C GLY A 194 -15.36 4.16 12.57
N TRP A 195 -14.25 3.97 11.85
CA TRP A 195 -12.97 4.60 12.16
C TRP A 195 -12.83 5.94 11.46
N HIS A 196 -11.97 6.81 11.99
CA HIS A 196 -11.55 7.99 11.26
C HIS A 196 -10.63 7.59 10.09
N MET A 197 -10.76 8.32 8.97
CA MET A 197 -10.00 8.05 7.75
C MET A 197 -9.17 9.25 7.32
N LEU A 198 -7.85 9.08 7.33
CA LEU A 198 -6.93 9.95 6.60
C LEU A 198 -6.59 9.31 5.27
N PHE A 199 -7.11 9.89 4.20
CA PHE A 199 -6.84 9.44 2.83
C PHE A 199 -5.56 10.09 2.30
N PHE A 200 -4.52 9.25 2.13
CA PHE A 200 -3.26 9.68 1.55
C PHE A 200 -3.31 9.58 0.03
N ASN A 201 -3.83 10.61 -0.62
CA ASN A 201 -4.10 10.65 -2.06
C ASN A 201 -2.86 10.98 -2.90
N ARG A 202 -1.76 10.26 -2.68
CA ARG A 202 -0.47 10.42 -3.41
C ARG A 202 -0.63 10.30 -4.93
N ARG A 203 -1.64 9.57 -5.40
CA ARG A 203 -1.85 9.26 -6.84
C ARG A 203 -2.97 10.06 -7.49
N ALA A 204 -3.48 11.10 -6.85
CA ALA A 204 -4.55 11.96 -7.35
C ALA A 204 -5.82 11.18 -7.79
N HIS A 205 -6.21 10.19 -6.99
CA HIS A 205 -7.45 9.45 -7.22
C HIS A 205 -8.67 10.37 -7.12
N ARG A 206 -9.62 10.20 -8.04
CA ARG A 206 -10.96 10.80 -7.88
C ARG A 206 -11.78 9.92 -6.94
N ILE A 207 -12.37 10.53 -5.94
CA ILE A 207 -13.20 9.85 -4.95
C ILE A 207 -14.57 10.51 -4.86
N THR A 208 -15.57 9.69 -4.53
CA THR A 208 -16.94 10.15 -4.24
C THR A 208 -17.28 10.00 -2.75
N MET A 209 -16.44 9.30 -2.01
CA MET A 209 -16.54 9.15 -0.55
C MET A 209 -15.90 10.35 0.15
N HIS A 210 -16.28 10.59 1.39
CA HIS A 210 -15.81 11.72 2.19
C HIS A 210 -14.96 11.20 3.36
N PRO A 211 -13.64 11.00 3.19
CA PRO A 211 -12.74 10.76 4.31
C PRO A 211 -12.68 12.00 5.20
N ASP A 212 -12.34 11.82 6.48
CA ASP A 212 -12.22 12.95 7.41
C ASP A 212 -11.15 13.94 6.95
N ILE A 213 -10.06 13.42 6.38
CA ILE A 213 -8.93 14.22 5.89
C ILE A 213 -8.41 13.63 4.59
N THR A 214 -8.03 14.50 3.66
CA THR A 214 -7.30 14.14 2.44
C THR A 214 -5.99 14.90 2.36
N ILE A 215 -4.89 14.18 2.17
CA ILE A 215 -3.53 14.74 2.02
C ILE A 215 -2.89 14.09 0.79
N SER A 216 -2.14 14.85 0.00
CA SER A 216 -1.58 14.36 -1.27
C SER A 216 -0.07 14.18 -1.28
N ASP A 217 0.64 14.73 -0.30
CA ASP A 217 2.10 14.65 -0.19
C ASP A 217 2.55 14.15 1.19
N GLU A 218 3.72 13.52 1.21
CA GLU A 218 4.24 12.85 2.41
C GLU A 218 4.62 13.82 3.52
N HIS A 219 5.16 14.97 3.18
CA HIS A 219 5.56 15.98 4.16
C HIS A 219 4.34 16.48 4.94
N THR A 220 3.27 16.86 4.25
CA THR A 220 2.01 17.28 4.88
C THR A 220 1.37 16.16 5.70
N LEU A 221 1.46 14.89 5.25
CA LEU A 221 1.00 13.74 6.02
C LEU A 221 1.75 13.61 7.35
N ILE A 222 3.06 13.67 7.31
CA ILE A 222 3.92 13.56 8.48
C ILE A 222 3.67 14.70 9.46
N ASP A 223 3.57 15.92 8.96
CA ASP A 223 3.25 17.09 9.77
C ASP A 223 1.89 16.99 10.46
N TRP A 224 0.89 16.49 9.75
CA TRP A 224 -0.43 16.27 10.33
C TRP A 224 -0.37 15.23 11.45
N ILE A 225 0.30 14.09 11.22
CA ILE A 225 0.45 13.03 12.23
C ILE A 225 1.15 13.57 13.47
N ARG A 226 2.25 14.30 13.31
CA ARG A 226 2.97 14.91 14.43
C ARG A 226 2.09 15.85 15.28
N LYS A 227 1.32 16.71 14.62
CA LYS A 227 0.40 17.64 15.30
C LYS A 227 -0.74 16.90 16.00
N ALA A 228 -1.37 15.94 15.33
CA ALA A 228 -2.49 15.18 15.88
C ALA A 228 -2.06 14.25 17.03
N ALA A 229 -0.86 13.68 16.94
CA ALA A 229 -0.26 12.82 17.98
C ALA A 229 0.40 13.59 19.13
N VAL A 230 0.45 14.93 19.05
CA VAL A 230 1.16 15.80 20.02
C VAL A 230 2.63 15.36 20.19
N LEU A 231 3.27 14.95 19.11
CA LEU A 231 4.70 14.62 19.09
C LEU A 231 5.53 15.93 19.08
N ARG A 232 6.60 15.94 19.90
CA ARG A 232 7.52 17.09 20.04
C ARG A 232 8.87 16.78 19.41
#